data_2562a042bf2e831dc86f7efd7a48d191
#
_entry.id   2562a042bf2e831dc86f7efd7a48d191
#
_cell.length_a   1.000
_cell.length_b   1.000
_cell.length_c   1.000
_cell.angle_alpha   90.00
_cell.angle_beta   90.00
_cell.angle_gamma   90.00
#
_symmetry.space_group_name_H-M   'P 1'
#
loop_
_entity.id
_entity.type
_entity.pdbx_description
1 polymer ?
#
loop_
_entity_poly.entity_id
_entity_poly.type
_entity_poly.pdbx_seq_one_letter_code
_entity_poly.pdbx_strand_id
1 'polypeptide(L)'
;MSANQSRASLAVRSILLLLTFLYAFVSFGEKPNFQLSWPTPNPAFAKGLGYSTFLQKTGPDKEFSSGAYGCVRNNGYKFHEGLDLYPVRRDKRGKPEDSIFAITEGIVSHINSTAGYSAYGKYIVLEHKSLTPSLYSLYAHLDSISPNLAIGSKVSIAQVIGKMGNSSSGYRIPLDRSHLHFEIGLRLSDKFQNWYNKKRFSSKNRHGNYSGFNLVGIDPIHFYSEYKKKSFSTPGDFFRSLPPSVIVQVKTS
;
A
#
# COMPACT_ATOMS: atom_id res chain seq x y z
N MET A 1 -53.39 -45.44 6.63
CA MET A 1 -53.23 -43.99 6.63
C MET A 1 -51.89 -43.51 7.27
N SER A 2 -50.81 -44.30 7.33
CA SER A 2 -49.57 -43.89 8.05
C SER A 2 -48.33 -43.68 7.19
N ALA A 3 -48.34 -44.12 5.92
CA ALA A 3 -47.15 -44.02 5.08
C ALA A 3 -46.97 -42.68 4.33
N ASN A 4 -48.04 -41.90 4.17
CA ASN A 4 -47.95 -40.60 3.44
C ASN A 4 -47.53 -39.42 4.33
N GLN A 5 -47.71 -39.51 5.66
CA GLN A 5 -47.26 -38.43 6.56
C GLN A 5 -45.73 -38.44 6.80
N SER A 6 -45.06 -39.60 6.73
CA SER A 6 -43.61 -39.69 6.91
C SER A 6 -42.82 -39.15 5.74
N ARG A 7 -43.33 -39.30 4.49
CA ARG A 7 -42.65 -38.78 3.28
C ARG A 7 -42.72 -37.26 3.16
N ALA A 8 -43.84 -36.65 3.56
CA ALA A 8 -43.97 -35.18 3.56
C ALA A 8 -43.05 -34.52 4.62
N SER A 9 -42.89 -35.13 5.79
CA SER A 9 -41.98 -34.63 6.83
C SER A 9 -40.50 -34.71 6.46
N LEU A 10 -40.07 -35.78 5.72
CA LEU A 10 -38.70 -35.88 5.23
C LEU A 10 -38.39 -34.86 4.14
N ALA A 11 -39.32 -34.65 3.20
CA ALA A 11 -39.16 -33.68 2.11
C ALA A 11 -39.06 -32.24 2.64
N VAL A 12 -39.87 -31.86 3.62
CA VAL A 12 -39.84 -30.53 4.25
C VAL A 12 -38.53 -30.32 5.03
N ARG A 13 -38.05 -31.35 5.75
CA ARG A 13 -36.74 -31.26 6.45
C ARG A 13 -35.56 -31.16 5.49
N SER A 14 -35.58 -31.85 4.36
CA SER A 14 -34.52 -31.77 3.34
C SER A 14 -34.52 -30.41 2.63
N ILE A 15 -35.67 -29.82 2.35
CA ILE A 15 -35.78 -28.48 1.77
C ILE A 15 -35.35 -27.41 2.77
N LEU A 16 -35.68 -27.54 4.06
CA LEU A 16 -35.18 -26.61 5.09
C LEU A 16 -33.66 -26.68 5.27
N LEU A 17 -33.07 -27.88 5.23
CA LEU A 17 -31.63 -28.06 5.28
C LEU A 17 -30.91 -27.52 4.02
N LEU A 18 -31.48 -27.64 2.83
CA LEU A 18 -30.93 -27.03 1.60
C LEU A 18 -31.01 -25.49 1.65
N LEU A 19 -32.10 -24.94 2.17
CA LEU A 19 -32.23 -23.48 2.32
C LEU A 19 -31.29 -22.92 3.37
N THR A 20 -31.00 -23.61 4.48
CA THR A 20 -29.98 -23.19 5.45
C THR A 20 -28.57 -23.31 4.91
N PHE A 21 -28.27 -24.29 4.04
CA PHE A 21 -26.97 -24.39 3.36
C PHE A 21 -26.77 -23.32 2.27
N LEU A 22 -27.84 -22.90 1.57
CA LEU A 22 -27.77 -21.81 0.59
C LEU A 22 -27.59 -20.43 1.25
N TYR A 23 -28.10 -20.22 2.47
CA TYR A 23 -27.90 -18.97 3.22
C TYR A 23 -26.50 -18.85 3.81
N ALA A 24 -25.75 -19.93 3.95
CA ALA A 24 -24.40 -19.91 4.52
C ALA A 24 -23.29 -19.47 3.54
N PHE A 25 -23.60 -19.23 2.25
CA PHE A 25 -22.60 -18.88 1.23
C PHE A 25 -22.80 -17.52 0.55
N VAL A 26 -23.72 -16.70 0.98
CA VAL A 26 -23.75 -15.29 0.59
C VAL A 26 -23.12 -14.48 1.73
N SER A 27 -21.82 -14.62 1.89
CA SER A 27 -21.03 -13.57 2.53
C SER A 27 -21.11 -12.36 1.63
N PHE A 28 -22.09 -11.50 1.84
CA PHE A 28 -22.04 -10.13 1.37
C PHE A 28 -20.82 -9.52 2.05
N GLY A 29 -19.70 -9.43 1.34
CA GLY A 29 -18.56 -8.67 1.81
C GLY A 29 -19.07 -7.29 2.22
N GLU A 30 -18.91 -6.92 3.47
CA GLU A 30 -19.27 -5.58 3.92
C GLU A 30 -18.47 -4.60 3.11
N LYS A 31 -19.14 -3.53 2.61
CA LYS A 31 -18.44 -2.49 1.85
C LYS A 31 -17.34 -1.90 2.72
N PRO A 32 -16.18 -1.55 2.14
CA PRO A 32 -15.16 -0.81 2.87
C PRO A 32 -15.77 0.40 3.58
N ASN A 33 -15.49 0.54 4.87
CA ASN A 33 -15.97 1.65 5.70
C ASN A 33 -15.12 2.91 5.54
N PHE A 34 -14.21 2.92 4.58
CA PHE A 34 -13.33 4.04 4.23
C PHE A 34 -13.26 4.20 2.70
N GLN A 35 -12.80 5.36 2.27
CA GLN A 35 -12.59 5.65 0.85
C GLN A 35 -11.11 5.55 0.50
N LEU A 36 -10.81 5.04 -0.70
CA LEU A 36 -9.46 4.87 -1.21
C LEU A 36 -9.36 5.47 -2.61
N SER A 37 -8.36 6.34 -2.81
CA SER A 37 -8.00 6.97 -4.08
C SER A 37 -6.69 6.42 -4.61
N TRP A 38 -6.44 6.49 -5.92
CA TRP A 38 -5.16 6.12 -6.51
C TRP A 38 -4.15 7.30 -6.38
N PRO A 39 -2.86 7.05 -6.10
CA PRO A 39 -1.91 8.11 -5.76
C PRO A 39 -1.45 8.98 -6.94
N THR A 40 -1.77 8.62 -8.18
CA THR A 40 -1.37 9.34 -9.40
C THR A 40 -2.57 9.61 -10.32
N PRO A 41 -2.47 10.51 -11.31
CA PRO A 41 -3.56 10.75 -12.26
C PRO A 41 -3.74 9.61 -13.28
N ASN A 42 -2.93 8.55 -13.26
CA ASN A 42 -3.01 7.44 -14.21
C ASN A 42 -4.26 6.58 -13.94
N PRO A 43 -5.24 6.52 -14.87
CA PRO A 43 -6.46 5.76 -14.68
C PRO A 43 -6.31 4.25 -15.00
N ALA A 44 -5.14 3.81 -15.43
CA ALA A 44 -4.94 2.49 -16.01
C ALA A 44 -5.28 1.36 -15.03
N PHE A 45 -4.84 1.47 -13.77
CA PHE A 45 -5.18 0.49 -12.75
C PHE A 45 -6.70 0.42 -12.50
N ALA A 46 -7.35 1.59 -12.40
CA ALA A 46 -8.81 1.64 -12.22
C ALA A 46 -9.56 0.99 -13.39
N LYS A 47 -9.03 1.07 -14.61
CA LYS A 47 -9.56 0.44 -15.82
C LYS A 47 -9.20 -1.05 -15.95
N GLY A 48 -8.44 -1.62 -15.02
CA GLY A 48 -8.03 -3.03 -15.06
C GLY A 48 -6.98 -3.35 -16.13
N LEU A 49 -6.19 -2.35 -16.57
CA LEU A 49 -5.14 -2.53 -17.56
C LEU A 49 -3.89 -3.17 -16.93
N GLY A 50 -3.05 -3.80 -17.75
CA GLY A 50 -1.85 -4.50 -17.31
C GLY A 50 -0.73 -3.60 -16.79
N TYR A 51 0.27 -4.18 -16.14
CA TYR A 51 1.40 -3.50 -15.50
C TYR A 51 2.15 -2.51 -16.41
N SER A 52 2.29 -2.83 -17.69
CA SER A 52 2.95 -1.97 -18.68
C SER A 52 2.29 -0.61 -18.86
N THR A 53 1.08 -0.42 -18.35
CA THR A 53 0.30 0.81 -18.49
C THR A 53 0.41 1.75 -17.30
N PHE A 54 1.07 1.36 -16.21
CA PHE A 54 1.24 2.21 -15.03
C PHE A 54 2.52 1.95 -14.21
N LEU A 55 3.23 0.81 -14.39
CA LEU A 55 4.47 0.54 -13.67
C LEU A 55 5.69 1.00 -14.46
N GLN A 56 6.66 1.59 -13.76
CA GLN A 56 7.96 1.97 -14.28
C GLN A 56 8.92 0.77 -14.28
N LYS A 57 9.67 0.59 -15.35
CA LYS A 57 10.79 -0.35 -15.41
C LYS A 57 11.96 0.18 -14.60
N THR A 58 12.11 -0.26 -13.35
CA THR A 58 13.10 0.31 -12.42
C THR A 58 14.26 -0.62 -12.08
N GLY A 59 14.07 -1.92 -12.17
CA GLY A 59 15.13 -2.90 -11.93
C GLY A 59 16.16 -3.00 -13.05
N PRO A 60 17.24 -3.76 -12.85
CA PRO A 60 18.26 -4.02 -13.86
C PRO A 60 17.72 -4.74 -15.09
N ASP A 61 16.73 -5.61 -14.91
CA ASP A 61 16.12 -6.42 -15.97
C ASP A 61 15.21 -5.62 -16.89
N LYS A 62 14.91 -4.37 -16.55
CA LYS A 62 14.05 -3.44 -17.32
C LYS A 62 12.66 -4.00 -17.65
N GLU A 63 12.15 -4.91 -16.81
CA GLU A 63 10.81 -5.44 -16.92
C GLU A 63 9.80 -4.59 -16.12
N PHE A 64 8.54 -4.54 -16.55
CA PHE A 64 7.50 -3.78 -15.81
C PHE A 64 7.23 -4.38 -14.45
N SER A 65 7.34 -5.70 -14.30
CA SER A 65 7.24 -6.40 -13.02
C SER A 65 8.25 -5.90 -11.98
N SER A 66 9.39 -5.35 -12.43
CA SER A 66 10.38 -4.76 -11.53
C SER A 66 9.88 -3.51 -10.78
N GLY A 67 8.83 -2.87 -11.28
CA GLY A 67 8.13 -1.78 -10.59
C GLY A 67 7.05 -2.24 -9.62
N ALA A 68 6.78 -3.55 -9.54
CA ALA A 68 5.80 -4.12 -8.62
C ALA A 68 6.39 -4.39 -7.23
N TYR A 69 5.52 -4.41 -6.22
CA TYR A 69 5.85 -4.85 -4.87
C TYR A 69 6.36 -6.29 -4.87
N GLY A 70 7.32 -6.59 -4.02
CA GLY A 70 7.87 -7.94 -3.86
C GLY A 70 8.91 -8.34 -4.90
N CYS A 71 9.16 -7.51 -5.92
CA CYS A 71 10.21 -7.79 -6.89
C CYS A 71 11.58 -7.86 -6.20
N VAL A 72 12.27 -8.97 -6.37
CA VAL A 72 13.63 -9.17 -5.87
C VAL A 72 14.62 -8.74 -6.94
N ARG A 73 15.47 -7.78 -6.61
CA ARG A 73 16.45 -7.13 -7.51
C ARG A 73 17.88 -7.42 -7.07
N ASN A 74 18.85 -7.11 -7.93
CA ASN A 74 20.28 -7.18 -7.62
C ASN A 74 20.70 -8.56 -7.05
N ASN A 75 20.36 -9.64 -7.74
CA ASN A 75 20.70 -11.01 -7.37
C ASN A 75 20.26 -11.40 -5.93
N GLY A 76 19.08 -10.97 -5.51
CA GLY A 76 18.51 -11.31 -4.21
C GLY A 76 18.77 -10.29 -3.09
N TYR A 77 19.58 -9.26 -3.34
CA TYR A 77 19.97 -8.31 -2.28
C TYR A 77 18.95 -7.19 -2.03
N LYS A 78 18.02 -6.96 -2.95
CA LYS A 78 17.07 -5.84 -2.82
C LYS A 78 15.64 -6.30 -3.07
N PHE A 79 14.82 -6.24 -2.04
CA PHE A 79 13.38 -6.37 -2.11
C PHE A 79 12.76 -5.01 -2.47
N HIS A 80 11.70 -5.00 -3.29
CA HIS A 80 10.98 -3.79 -3.64
C HIS A 80 9.75 -3.63 -2.74
N GLU A 81 9.78 -2.62 -1.90
CA GLU A 81 8.84 -2.41 -0.79
C GLU A 81 7.52 -1.75 -1.22
N GLY A 82 7.41 -1.31 -2.47
CA GLY A 82 6.26 -0.57 -2.98
C GLY A 82 6.00 -0.74 -4.46
N LEU A 83 5.34 0.24 -5.07
CA LEU A 83 5.11 0.35 -6.50
C LEU A 83 5.89 1.51 -7.07
N ASP A 84 6.55 1.31 -8.20
CA ASP A 84 7.14 2.39 -8.99
C ASP A 84 6.17 2.76 -10.12
N LEU A 85 5.45 3.86 -9.95
CA LEU A 85 4.41 4.33 -10.86
C LEU A 85 4.97 5.39 -11.81
N TYR A 86 4.90 5.17 -13.13
CA TYR A 86 5.41 6.14 -14.09
C TYR A 86 4.43 7.31 -14.32
N PRO A 87 4.93 8.48 -14.76
CA PRO A 87 4.10 9.64 -15.03
C PRO A 87 3.30 9.50 -16.33
N VAL A 88 2.08 10.05 -16.32
CA VAL A 88 1.23 10.15 -17.52
C VAL A 88 1.67 11.32 -18.39
N ARG A 89 2.15 12.42 -17.78
CA ARG A 89 2.53 13.63 -18.48
C ARG A 89 3.96 14.02 -18.19
N ARG A 90 4.62 14.53 -19.22
CA ARG A 90 5.96 15.10 -19.14
C ARG A 90 6.02 16.41 -19.91
N ASP A 91 6.82 17.35 -19.43
CA ASP A 91 7.12 18.57 -20.15
C ASP A 91 8.04 18.31 -21.36
N LYS A 92 8.34 19.37 -22.13
CA LYS A 92 9.23 19.30 -23.31
C LYS A 92 10.65 18.83 -22.99
N ARG A 93 11.08 18.89 -21.72
CA ARG A 93 12.39 18.44 -21.23
C ARG A 93 12.34 17.02 -20.68
N GLY A 94 11.17 16.36 -20.69
CA GLY A 94 10.95 15.02 -20.16
C GLY A 94 10.69 14.98 -18.65
N LYS A 95 10.55 16.14 -17.98
CA LYS A 95 10.27 16.21 -16.54
C LYS A 95 8.79 15.83 -16.29
N PRO A 96 8.49 14.99 -15.26
CA PRO A 96 7.11 14.68 -14.90
C PRO A 96 6.32 15.91 -14.48
N GLU A 97 5.05 15.98 -14.90
CA GLU A 97 4.11 17.02 -14.50
C GLU A 97 3.01 16.50 -13.56
N ASP A 98 2.99 15.20 -13.30
CA ASP A 98 1.94 14.55 -12.53
C ASP A 98 1.92 15.01 -11.09
N SER A 99 0.73 15.38 -10.61
CA SER A 99 0.46 15.59 -9.19
C SER A 99 0.37 14.26 -8.47
N ILE A 100 0.80 14.24 -7.21
CA ILE A 100 0.69 13.10 -6.31
C ILE A 100 -0.43 13.37 -5.31
N PHE A 101 -1.28 12.37 -5.08
CA PHE A 101 -2.47 12.49 -4.28
C PHE A 101 -2.43 11.62 -3.03
N ALA A 102 -2.98 12.11 -1.92
CA ALA A 102 -3.23 11.31 -0.73
C ALA A 102 -4.26 10.21 -1.05
N ILE A 103 -3.94 8.97 -0.70
CA ILE A 103 -4.81 7.82 -1.04
C ILE A 103 -6.10 7.77 -0.22
N THR A 104 -6.09 8.33 0.97
CA THR A 104 -7.25 8.50 1.86
C THR A 104 -6.95 9.65 2.81
N GLU A 105 -7.88 10.01 3.68
CA GLU A 105 -7.64 10.99 4.73
C GLU A 105 -6.50 10.56 5.66
N GLY A 106 -5.75 11.50 6.18
CA GLY A 106 -4.62 11.19 7.05
C GLY A 106 -3.95 12.42 7.66
N ILE A 107 -2.85 12.15 8.34
CA ILE A 107 -2.00 13.17 8.96
C ILE A 107 -0.60 13.02 8.40
N VAL A 108 0.03 14.12 8.01
CA VAL A 108 1.43 14.15 7.62
C VAL A 108 2.29 13.80 8.84
N SER A 109 2.96 12.66 8.78
CA SER A 109 3.71 12.13 9.92
C SER A 109 5.23 12.19 9.72
N HIS A 110 5.69 12.34 8.48
CA HIS A 110 7.09 12.57 8.17
C HIS A 110 7.25 13.31 6.85
N ILE A 111 8.24 14.18 6.78
CA ILE A 111 8.66 14.88 5.55
C ILE A 111 10.19 14.86 5.45
N ASN A 112 10.71 14.49 4.29
CA ASN A 112 12.08 14.74 3.90
C ASN A 112 12.12 15.63 2.65
N SER A 113 12.51 16.89 2.82
CA SER A 113 12.62 17.87 1.74
C SER A 113 13.98 17.89 1.04
N THR A 114 14.97 17.17 1.58
CA THR A 114 16.35 17.17 1.10
C THR A 114 16.67 15.86 0.39
N ALA A 115 16.78 15.88 -0.93
CA ALA A 115 17.03 14.67 -1.74
C ALA A 115 18.24 13.87 -1.26
N GLY A 116 19.35 14.53 -0.92
CA GLY A 116 20.59 13.88 -0.48
C GLY A 116 20.55 13.15 0.85
N TYR A 117 19.44 13.18 1.59
CA TYR A 117 19.33 12.56 2.92
C TYR A 117 18.81 11.13 2.88
N SER A 118 18.25 10.67 1.78
CA SER A 118 17.61 9.35 1.68
C SER A 118 17.67 8.79 0.26
N ALA A 119 17.77 7.48 0.15
CA ALA A 119 17.54 6.78 -1.12
C ALA A 119 16.14 7.07 -1.70
N TYR A 120 15.16 7.34 -0.87
CA TYR A 120 13.82 7.82 -1.28
C TYR A 120 13.82 9.25 -1.86
N GLY A 121 14.95 9.99 -1.75
CA GLY A 121 15.01 11.40 -2.15
C GLY A 121 14.10 12.27 -1.31
N LYS A 122 13.37 13.19 -1.94
CA LYS A 122 12.28 13.92 -1.28
C LYS A 122 11.07 13.00 -1.15
N TYR A 123 10.51 12.91 0.05
CA TYR A 123 9.35 12.05 0.29
C TYR A 123 8.50 12.56 1.43
N ILE A 124 7.24 12.12 1.45
CA ILE A 124 6.26 12.41 2.49
C ILE A 124 5.61 11.11 2.94
N VAL A 125 5.30 11.00 4.22
CA VAL A 125 4.56 9.88 4.81
C VAL A 125 3.30 10.40 5.47
N LEU A 126 2.19 9.77 5.15
CA LEU A 126 0.90 9.98 5.80
C LEU A 126 0.59 8.81 6.72
N GLU A 127 0.00 9.09 7.87
CA GLU A 127 -0.55 8.10 8.78
C GLU A 127 -2.08 8.20 8.77
N HIS A 128 -2.74 7.08 8.56
CA HIS A 128 -4.19 6.95 8.41
C HIS A 128 -4.81 6.38 9.69
N LYS A 129 -4.89 7.22 10.73
CA LYS A 129 -5.32 6.82 12.09
C LYS A 129 -6.80 6.48 12.20
N SER A 130 -7.61 6.90 11.24
CA SER A 130 -9.03 6.52 11.14
C SER A 130 -9.23 5.06 10.74
N LEU A 131 -8.19 4.41 10.21
CA LEU A 131 -8.22 3.01 9.80
C LEU A 131 -7.84 2.09 10.97
N THR A 132 -8.36 0.86 10.97
CA THR A 132 -8.05 -0.16 11.98
C THR A 132 -7.58 -1.44 11.31
N PRO A 133 -6.29 -1.85 11.50
CA PRO A 133 -5.22 -1.06 12.13
C PRO A 133 -4.87 0.20 11.34
N SER A 134 -4.24 1.18 11.99
CA SER A 134 -3.71 2.37 11.31
C SER A 134 -2.68 1.97 10.27
N LEU A 135 -2.80 2.52 9.06
CA LEU A 135 -1.85 2.32 7.97
C LEU A 135 -0.96 3.54 7.80
N TYR A 136 0.23 3.34 7.24
CA TYR A 136 0.98 4.43 6.62
C TYR A 136 0.86 4.34 5.09
N SER A 137 1.03 5.49 4.43
CA SER A 137 1.37 5.56 3.01
C SER A 137 2.59 6.45 2.82
N LEU A 138 3.53 6.02 1.96
CA LEU A 138 4.78 6.70 1.68
C LEU A 138 4.85 7.03 0.18
N TYR A 139 5.26 8.27 -0.11
CA TYR A 139 5.34 8.81 -1.47
C TYR A 139 6.72 9.39 -1.68
N ALA A 140 7.54 8.72 -2.49
CA ALA A 140 8.96 9.05 -2.66
C ALA A 140 9.34 9.46 -4.07
N HIS A 141 10.61 9.85 -4.24
CA HIS A 141 11.20 10.40 -5.45
C HIS A 141 10.52 11.68 -5.94
N LEU A 142 9.92 12.45 -5.04
CA LEU A 142 9.17 13.65 -5.37
C LEU A 142 10.10 14.74 -5.94
N ASP A 143 9.58 15.53 -6.89
CA ASP A 143 10.17 16.80 -7.30
C ASP A 143 9.98 17.86 -6.22
N SER A 144 8.74 17.94 -5.70
CA SER A 144 8.39 18.87 -4.62
C SER A 144 7.25 18.30 -3.76
N ILE A 145 7.25 18.70 -2.51
CA ILE A 145 6.13 18.48 -1.56
C ILE A 145 5.30 19.77 -1.57
N SER A 146 3.98 19.64 -1.45
CA SER A 146 3.08 20.81 -1.41
C SER A 146 3.47 21.75 -0.29
N PRO A 147 3.69 23.06 -0.57
CA PRO A 147 4.31 24.01 0.37
C PRO A 147 3.50 24.24 1.65
N ASN A 148 2.19 23.98 1.60
CA ASN A 148 1.28 24.16 2.74
C ASN A 148 1.25 22.96 3.70
N LEU A 149 2.06 21.92 3.43
CA LEU A 149 2.10 20.72 4.26
C LEU A 149 3.30 20.75 5.21
N ALA A 150 3.02 20.53 6.47
CA ALA A 150 4.00 20.31 7.53
C ALA A 150 3.65 19.04 8.31
N ILE A 151 4.58 18.52 9.10
CA ILE A 151 4.29 17.42 10.04
C ILE A 151 3.14 17.84 10.95
N GLY A 152 2.12 17.00 11.07
CA GLY A 152 0.88 17.28 11.79
C GLY A 152 -0.26 17.83 10.91
N SER A 153 0.00 18.25 9.69
CA SER A 153 -1.05 18.70 8.76
C SER A 153 -2.03 17.56 8.46
N LYS A 154 -3.33 17.86 8.53
CA LYS A 154 -4.38 16.94 8.05
C LYS A 154 -4.46 17.03 6.54
N VAL A 155 -4.69 15.91 5.90
CA VAL A 155 -4.94 15.81 4.45
C VAL A 155 -6.24 15.06 4.20
N SER A 156 -6.98 15.49 3.18
CA SER A 156 -8.17 14.80 2.70
C SER A 156 -7.82 13.79 1.62
N ILE A 157 -8.71 12.83 1.38
CA ILE A 157 -8.60 11.92 0.23
C ILE A 157 -8.46 12.72 -1.08
N ALA A 158 -7.60 12.24 -1.97
CA ALA A 158 -7.29 12.85 -3.27
C ALA A 158 -6.72 14.29 -3.20
N GLN A 159 -6.34 14.77 -2.01
CA GLN A 159 -5.62 16.04 -1.89
C GLN A 159 -4.25 15.94 -2.54
N VAL A 160 -3.86 16.98 -3.28
CA VAL A 160 -2.50 17.09 -3.85
C VAL A 160 -1.50 17.28 -2.71
N ILE A 161 -0.54 16.35 -2.59
CA ILE A 161 0.51 16.37 -1.56
C ILE A 161 1.91 16.65 -2.10
N GLY A 162 2.07 16.62 -3.43
CA GLY A 162 3.35 16.91 -4.08
C GLY A 162 3.29 16.73 -5.59
N LYS A 163 4.47 16.78 -6.21
CA LYS A 163 4.68 16.49 -7.63
C LYS A 163 5.65 15.33 -7.79
N MET A 164 5.38 14.48 -8.76
CA MET A 164 6.26 13.39 -9.15
C MET A 164 7.61 13.91 -9.62
N GLY A 165 8.69 13.17 -9.34
CA GLY A 165 10.03 13.55 -9.73
C GLY A 165 10.96 12.36 -9.93
N ASN A 166 12.24 12.60 -9.66
CA ASN A 166 13.32 11.62 -9.74
C ASN A 166 14.38 11.86 -8.65
N SER A 167 14.01 12.48 -7.55
CA SER A 167 14.95 12.76 -6.47
C SER A 167 15.40 11.47 -5.78
N SER A 168 16.70 11.37 -5.48
CA SER A 168 17.28 10.21 -4.78
C SER A 168 18.64 10.58 -4.18
N SER A 169 19.17 9.76 -3.28
CA SER A 169 20.52 9.81 -2.76
C SER A 169 21.22 8.47 -2.94
N GLY A 170 22.53 8.50 -3.17
CA GLY A 170 23.32 7.28 -3.37
C GLY A 170 23.26 6.69 -4.78
N TYR A 171 22.27 7.07 -5.59
CA TYR A 171 22.15 6.73 -7.01
C TYR A 171 21.35 7.80 -7.74
N ARG A 172 21.51 7.88 -9.06
CA ARG A 172 20.77 8.80 -9.90
C ARG A 172 19.63 8.09 -10.61
N ILE A 173 18.41 8.61 -10.48
CA ILE A 173 17.28 8.22 -11.32
C ILE A 173 17.31 9.10 -12.58
N PRO A 174 17.50 8.54 -13.78
CA PRO A 174 17.43 9.29 -15.04
C PRO A 174 16.05 9.93 -15.20
N LEU A 175 15.98 11.05 -15.90
CA LEU A 175 14.75 11.83 -16.03
C LEU A 175 13.64 11.05 -16.78
N ASP A 176 14.01 10.28 -17.78
CA ASP A 176 13.11 9.39 -18.54
C ASP A 176 12.56 8.24 -17.70
N ARG A 177 13.23 7.93 -16.57
CA ARG A 177 12.81 6.91 -15.59
C ARG A 177 12.21 7.50 -14.31
N SER A 178 11.85 8.79 -14.34
CA SER A 178 11.12 9.40 -13.20
C SER A 178 9.85 8.64 -12.91
N HIS A 179 9.56 8.44 -11.62
CA HIS A 179 8.41 7.68 -11.13
C HIS A 179 8.05 8.10 -9.71
N LEU A 180 6.87 7.74 -9.28
CA LEU A 180 6.50 7.73 -7.87
C LEU A 180 6.83 6.35 -7.30
N HIS A 181 7.69 6.28 -6.28
CA HIS A 181 7.76 5.09 -5.41
C HIS A 181 6.71 5.25 -4.33
N PHE A 182 5.78 4.28 -4.27
CA PHE A 182 4.58 4.32 -3.43
C PHE A 182 4.46 3.08 -2.56
N GLU A 183 4.35 3.28 -1.24
CA GLU A 183 4.17 2.19 -0.28
C GLU A 183 2.88 2.35 0.53
N ILE A 184 2.33 1.22 0.96
CA ILE A 184 1.32 1.10 2.02
C ILE A 184 1.78 0.03 3.00
N GLY A 185 1.51 0.23 4.30
CA GLY A 185 1.86 -0.79 5.28
C GLY A 185 1.55 -0.41 6.71
N LEU A 186 2.13 -1.19 7.60
CA LEU A 186 2.03 -1.04 9.05
C LEU A 186 3.33 -0.51 9.63
N ARG A 187 3.25 0.36 10.60
CA ARG A 187 4.37 0.79 11.43
C ARG A 187 4.41 -0.06 12.71
N LEU A 188 5.57 -0.68 12.99
CA LEU A 188 5.72 -1.64 14.08
C LEU A 188 5.77 -1.00 15.47
N SER A 189 6.40 0.17 15.59
CA SER A 189 6.65 0.77 16.90
C SER A 189 6.70 2.30 16.86
N ASP A 190 6.15 2.93 17.91
CA ASP A 190 6.32 4.37 18.20
C ASP A 190 7.66 4.68 18.88
N LYS A 191 8.35 3.66 19.39
CA LYS A 191 9.60 3.77 20.15
C LYS A 191 10.83 3.33 19.34
N PHE A 192 10.75 3.40 18.01
CA PHE A 192 11.81 2.89 17.11
C PHE A 192 13.17 3.56 17.36
N GLN A 193 13.21 4.87 17.69
CA GLN A 193 14.48 5.55 17.95
C GLN A 193 15.27 4.92 19.10
N ASN A 194 14.58 4.43 20.14
CA ASN A 194 15.23 3.74 21.25
C ASN A 194 15.94 2.46 20.80
N TRP A 195 15.29 1.70 19.93
CA TRP A 195 15.86 0.49 19.32
C TRP A 195 17.04 0.88 18.41
N TYR A 196 16.89 1.88 17.57
CA TYR A 196 17.93 2.36 16.65
C TYR A 196 19.21 2.75 17.41
N ASN A 197 19.06 3.48 18.50
CA ASN A 197 20.19 3.90 19.37
C ASN A 197 20.90 2.68 19.99
N LYS A 198 20.15 1.66 20.43
CA LYS A 198 20.72 0.43 21.00
C LYS A 198 21.52 -0.37 19.96
N LYS A 199 21.15 -0.31 18.69
CA LYS A 199 21.85 -0.99 17.58
C LYS A 199 23.16 -0.32 17.18
N ARG A 200 23.42 0.91 17.63
CA ARG A 200 24.67 1.67 17.40
C ARG A 200 25.06 1.74 15.91
N PHE A 201 24.08 1.98 15.03
CA PHE A 201 24.36 2.23 13.61
C PHE A 201 25.31 3.43 13.45
N SER A 202 26.17 3.40 12.43
CA SER A 202 27.12 4.46 12.13
C SER A 202 26.46 5.76 11.64
N SER A 203 25.24 5.68 11.12
CA SER A 203 24.48 6.82 10.61
C SER A 203 23.35 7.22 11.57
N LYS A 204 22.98 8.51 11.55
CA LYS A 204 21.80 8.98 12.27
C LYS A 204 20.51 8.48 11.59
N ASN A 205 19.49 8.15 12.39
CA ASN A 205 18.15 7.91 11.86
C ASN A 205 17.56 9.22 11.33
N ARG A 206 17.37 9.32 10.01
CA ARG A 206 16.78 10.48 9.33
C ARG A 206 15.31 10.26 8.96
N HIS A 207 14.78 9.07 9.25
CA HIS A 207 13.44 8.63 8.87
C HIS A 207 12.45 8.64 10.04
N GLY A 208 12.91 8.98 11.25
CA GLY A 208 12.09 8.90 12.47
C GLY A 208 11.52 7.48 12.65
N ASN A 209 10.23 7.39 12.91
CA ASN A 209 9.54 6.09 13.03
C ASN A 209 9.24 5.42 11.67
N TYR A 210 9.56 6.08 10.54
CA TYR A 210 9.31 5.57 9.18
C TYR A 210 10.59 5.08 8.49
N SER A 211 11.52 4.55 9.27
CA SER A 211 12.65 3.77 8.77
C SER A 211 12.16 2.40 8.30
N GLY A 212 12.70 1.88 7.19
CA GLY A 212 12.34 0.55 6.67
C GLY A 212 12.44 -0.57 7.70
N PHE A 213 13.32 -0.48 8.71
CA PHE A 213 13.40 -1.44 9.83
C PHE A 213 12.17 -1.40 10.76
N ASN A 214 11.32 -0.41 10.66
CA ASN A 214 10.12 -0.23 11.47
C ASN A 214 8.82 -0.32 10.67
N LEU A 215 8.92 -0.71 9.41
CA LEU A 215 7.79 -0.78 8.49
C LEU A 215 7.58 -2.20 7.99
N VAL A 216 6.32 -2.59 7.86
CA VAL A 216 5.90 -3.82 7.18
C VAL A 216 5.01 -3.41 6.03
N GLY A 217 5.56 -3.47 4.82
CA GLY A 217 4.82 -3.17 3.58
C GLY A 217 3.81 -4.25 3.23
N ILE A 218 2.79 -3.86 2.51
CA ILE A 218 1.84 -4.76 1.85
C ILE A 218 1.86 -4.50 0.35
N ASP A 219 1.47 -5.49 -0.45
CA ASP A 219 1.31 -5.29 -1.90
C ASP A 219 0.15 -4.31 -2.17
N PRO A 220 0.44 -3.08 -2.65
CA PRO A 220 -0.62 -2.12 -2.89
C PRO A 220 -1.57 -2.55 -4.01
N ILE A 221 -1.10 -3.29 -5.03
CA ILE A 221 -1.97 -3.79 -6.12
C ILE A 221 -2.98 -4.79 -5.56
N HIS A 222 -2.52 -5.70 -4.71
CA HIS A 222 -3.41 -6.66 -4.05
C HIS A 222 -4.42 -5.94 -3.16
N PHE A 223 -3.97 -5.01 -2.31
CA PHE A 223 -4.85 -4.24 -1.42
C PHE A 223 -5.93 -3.46 -2.19
N TYR A 224 -5.55 -2.73 -3.25
CA TYR A 224 -6.50 -2.01 -4.09
C TYR A 224 -7.43 -2.93 -4.89
N SER A 225 -6.95 -4.09 -5.33
CA SER A 225 -7.76 -5.06 -6.07
C SER A 225 -8.85 -5.65 -5.19
N GLU A 226 -8.51 -6.03 -3.96
CA GLU A 226 -9.48 -6.54 -2.99
C GLU A 226 -10.45 -5.44 -2.52
N TYR A 227 -9.97 -4.19 -2.36
CA TYR A 227 -10.83 -3.04 -2.11
C TYR A 227 -11.89 -2.84 -3.23
N LYS A 228 -11.48 -2.92 -4.49
CA LYS A 228 -12.40 -2.82 -5.65
C LYS A 228 -13.44 -3.95 -5.66
N LYS A 229 -13.05 -5.16 -5.29
CA LYS A 229 -13.95 -6.32 -5.17
C LYS A 229 -14.87 -6.19 -3.96
N LYS A 230 -14.65 -5.23 -3.04
CA LYS A 230 -15.34 -5.10 -1.75
C LYS A 230 -15.23 -6.36 -0.89
N SER A 231 -14.07 -7.00 -0.90
CA SER A 231 -13.82 -8.26 -0.19
C SER A 231 -13.51 -8.07 1.30
N PHE A 232 -13.36 -6.84 1.76
CA PHE A 232 -13.11 -6.49 3.16
C PHE A 232 -13.70 -5.12 3.51
N SER A 233 -14.04 -4.91 4.79
CA SER A 233 -14.57 -3.65 5.32
C SER A 233 -13.49 -2.76 5.92
N THR A 234 -12.54 -3.36 6.60
CA THR A 234 -11.43 -2.67 7.27
C THR A 234 -10.09 -3.24 6.81
N PRO A 235 -8.98 -2.48 6.92
CA PRO A 235 -7.66 -3.05 6.68
C PRO A 235 -7.37 -4.30 7.53
N GLY A 236 -7.93 -4.39 8.75
CA GLY A 236 -7.81 -5.57 9.61
C GLY A 236 -8.42 -6.82 8.99
N ASP A 237 -9.55 -6.69 8.27
CA ASP A 237 -10.15 -7.81 7.55
C ASP A 237 -9.25 -8.27 6.41
N PHE A 238 -8.67 -7.32 5.65
CA PHE A 238 -7.69 -7.63 4.62
C PHE A 238 -6.50 -8.42 5.20
N PHE A 239 -5.91 -7.96 6.31
CA PHE A 239 -4.78 -8.67 6.92
C PHE A 239 -5.16 -10.09 7.39
N ARG A 240 -6.36 -10.27 7.94
CA ARG A 240 -6.86 -11.61 8.34
C ARG A 240 -7.08 -12.55 7.16
N SER A 241 -7.35 -12.02 5.97
CA SER A 241 -7.53 -12.83 4.76
C SER A 241 -6.21 -13.27 4.11
N LEU A 242 -5.07 -12.66 4.49
CA LEU A 242 -3.78 -13.03 3.93
C LEU A 242 -3.35 -14.42 4.45
N PRO A 243 -2.80 -15.29 3.58
CA PRO A 243 -2.25 -16.56 4.04
C PRO A 243 -1.04 -16.30 4.96
N PRO A 244 -0.92 -16.99 6.10
CA PRO A 244 0.22 -16.83 6.98
C PRO A 244 1.50 -17.36 6.29
N SER A 245 2.54 -16.53 6.24
CA SER A 245 3.85 -16.95 5.72
C SER A 245 4.64 -17.82 6.72
N VAL A 246 4.40 -17.58 8.03
CA VAL A 246 5.06 -18.30 9.11
C VAL A 246 4.08 -18.42 10.28
N ILE A 247 4.00 -19.61 10.87
CA ILE A 247 3.26 -19.85 12.12
C ILE A 247 4.30 -20.20 13.18
N VAL A 248 4.36 -19.42 14.27
CA VAL A 248 5.25 -19.66 15.41
C VAL A 248 4.43 -20.08 16.61
N GLN A 249 4.71 -21.28 17.13
CA GLN A 249 4.12 -21.75 18.37
C GLN A 249 5.06 -21.40 19.54
N VAL A 250 4.58 -20.58 20.48
CA VAL A 250 5.33 -20.19 21.68
C VAL A 250 4.75 -20.92 22.87
N LYS A 251 5.60 -21.66 23.58
CA LYS A 251 5.24 -22.23 24.87
C LYS A 251 5.40 -21.14 25.94
N THR A 252 4.32 -20.67 26.51
CA THR A 252 4.35 -19.76 27.67
C THR A 252 4.43 -20.60 28.95
N SER A 253 5.38 -20.28 29.81
CA SER A 253 5.49 -20.85 31.17
C SER A 253 4.47 -20.21 32.09
#